data_a0e0d61d9f84fea7d60b211b0662d593
#
_entry.id   a0e0d61d9f84fea7d60b211b0662d593
#
_cell.length_a   1.000
_cell.length_b   1.000
_cell.length_c   1.000
_cell.angle_alpha   90.00
_cell.angle_beta   90.00
_cell.angle_gamma   90.00
#
_symmetry.space_group_name_H-M   'P 1'
#
loop_
_entity.id
_entity.type
_entity.pdbx_description
1 polymer ?
#
loop_
_entity_poly.entity_id
_entity_poly.type
_entity_poly.pdbx_seq_one_letter_code
_entity_poly.pdbx_strand_id
1 'polypeptide(L)' 'MSEHLDPFTQRRLVELIKNFRVRTGQLPTLQDLMKGGFSQECVEQAIKKKCIEQLYVTLTNGSVVKAYKVHVDL' A
#
# COMPACT_ATOMS: atom_id res chain seq x y z
N MET A 1 -15.65 -9.91 -13.86
CA MET A 1 -14.65 -9.09 -14.53
C MET A 1 -13.45 -8.87 -13.63
N SER A 2 -12.29 -9.19 -14.11
CA SER A 2 -11.10 -9.03 -13.30
C SER A 2 -10.66 -7.57 -13.32
N GLU A 3 -10.19 -7.12 -12.17
CA GLU A 3 -9.62 -5.80 -12.09
C GLU A 3 -8.18 -5.84 -12.53
N HIS A 4 -7.80 -4.82 -13.24
CA HIS A 4 -6.43 -4.67 -13.68
C HIS A 4 -5.84 -3.48 -12.96
N LEU A 5 -4.62 -3.68 -12.49
CA LEU A 5 -3.87 -2.56 -11.94
C LEU A 5 -3.19 -1.88 -13.12
N ASP A 6 -3.87 -0.88 -13.70
CA ASP A 6 -3.29 -0.18 -14.83
C ASP A 6 -2.14 0.72 -14.34
N PRO A 7 -1.27 1.17 -15.27
CA PRO A 7 -0.11 1.96 -14.86
C PRO A 7 -0.47 3.25 -14.14
N PHE A 8 -1.61 3.82 -14.49
CA PHE A 8 -2.05 5.07 -13.89
C PHE A 8 -2.44 4.85 -12.43
N THR A 9 -3.25 3.82 -12.18
CA THR A 9 -3.67 3.48 -10.82
C THR A 9 -2.47 3.04 -9.99
N GLN A 10 -1.56 2.29 -10.61
CA GLN A 10 -0.35 1.84 -9.94
C GLN A 10 0.48 3.04 -9.46
N ARG A 11 0.63 4.05 -10.31
CA ARG A 11 1.37 5.23 -9.95
C ARG A 11 0.71 5.97 -8.80
N ARG A 12 -0.61 6.08 -8.83
CA ARG A 12 -1.34 6.75 -7.76
C ARG A 12 -1.15 6.03 -6.43
N LEU A 13 -1.17 4.71 -6.47
CA LEU A 13 -0.97 3.92 -5.25
C LEU A 13 0.43 4.14 -4.69
N VAL A 14 1.43 4.09 -5.54
CA VAL A 14 2.81 4.31 -5.11
C VAL A 14 2.98 5.71 -4.54
N GLU A 15 2.38 6.70 -5.18
CA GLU A 15 2.45 8.07 -4.72
C GLU A 15 1.79 8.23 -3.35
N LEU A 16 0.65 7.56 -3.16
CA LEU A 16 -0.04 7.65 -1.88
C LEU A 16 0.83 7.09 -0.75
N ILE A 17 1.48 5.96 -1.01
CA ILE A 17 2.33 5.34 0.01
C ILE A 17 3.51 6.24 0.33
N LYS A 18 4.15 6.79 -0.69
CA LYS A 18 5.29 7.67 -0.48
C LYS A 18 4.91 8.92 0.29
N ASN A 19 3.79 9.54 -0.11
CA ASN A 19 3.35 10.76 0.54
C ASN A 19 2.93 10.49 1.98
N PHE A 20 2.27 9.37 2.22
CA PHE A 20 1.88 9.00 3.55
C PHE A 20 3.09 8.85 4.45
N ARG A 21 4.12 8.19 3.96
CA ARG A 21 5.33 7.97 4.73
C ARG A 21 6.05 9.27 5.04
N VAL A 22 6.11 10.16 4.05
CA VAL A 22 6.77 11.46 4.25
C VAL A 22 5.98 12.29 5.26
N ARG A 23 4.65 12.24 5.17
CA ARG A 23 3.81 13.08 6.00
C ARG A 23 3.73 12.59 7.45
N THR A 24 3.66 11.28 7.64
CA THR A 24 3.43 10.71 8.97
C THR A 24 4.65 10.02 9.55
N GLY A 25 5.64 9.71 8.74
CA GLY A 25 6.78 8.93 9.18
C GLY A 25 6.49 7.45 9.31
N GLN A 26 5.29 7.02 8.94
CA GLN A 26 4.87 5.63 9.08
C GLN A 26 4.37 5.11 7.74
N LEU A 27 4.32 3.77 7.63
CA LEU A 27 3.77 3.15 6.44
C LEU A 27 2.26 3.08 6.56
N PRO A 28 1.55 3.21 5.44
CA PRO A 28 0.08 3.11 5.47
C PRO A 28 -0.36 1.68 5.68
N THR A 29 -1.51 1.53 6.35
CA THR A 29 -2.15 0.24 6.51
C THR A 29 -3.14 0.03 5.37
N LEU A 30 -3.76 -1.16 5.34
CA LEU A 30 -4.78 -1.42 4.33
C LEU A 30 -5.91 -0.42 4.42
N GLN A 31 -6.33 -0.08 5.64
CA GLN A 31 -7.39 0.89 5.82
C GLN A 31 -7.02 2.25 5.25
N ASP A 32 -5.77 2.65 5.44
CA ASP A 32 -5.31 3.93 4.90
C ASP A 32 -5.38 3.93 3.39
N LEU A 33 -4.99 2.81 2.77
CA LEU A 33 -5.05 2.72 1.31
C LEU A 33 -6.49 2.73 0.82
N MET A 34 -7.39 2.05 1.54
CA MET A 34 -8.79 2.03 1.15
C MET A 34 -9.41 3.41 1.29
N LYS A 35 -9.03 4.16 2.31
CA LYS A 35 -9.50 5.54 2.45
C LYS A 35 -9.02 6.41 1.30
N GLY A 36 -7.88 6.06 0.72
CA GLY A 36 -7.35 6.78 -0.43
C GLY A 36 -8.00 6.40 -1.74
N GLY A 37 -8.98 5.50 -1.72
CA GLY A 37 -9.71 5.12 -2.92
C GLY A 37 -9.27 3.82 -3.55
N PHE A 38 -8.42 3.05 -2.89
CA PHE A 38 -7.92 1.79 -3.45
C PHE A 38 -8.63 0.62 -2.80
N SER A 39 -9.12 -0.30 -3.63
CA SER A 39 -9.77 -1.49 -3.13
C SER A 39 -8.73 -2.51 -2.66
N GLN A 40 -9.21 -3.46 -1.86
CA GLN A 40 -8.34 -4.54 -1.42
C GLN A 40 -7.79 -5.33 -2.61
N GLU A 41 -8.62 -5.52 -3.63
CA GLU A 41 -8.18 -6.24 -4.83
C GLU A 41 -7.07 -5.49 -5.54
N CYS A 42 -7.19 -4.18 -5.61
CA CYS A 42 -6.17 -3.35 -6.22
C CYS A 42 -4.84 -3.49 -5.50
N VAL A 43 -4.90 -3.48 -4.17
CA VAL A 43 -3.71 -3.63 -3.34
C VAL A 43 -3.08 -5.01 -3.57
N GLU A 44 -3.91 -6.04 -3.63
CA GLU A 44 -3.41 -7.39 -3.85
C GLU A 44 -2.75 -7.53 -5.22
N GLN A 45 -3.32 -6.89 -6.23
CA GLN A 45 -2.72 -6.90 -7.56
C GLN A 45 -1.36 -6.21 -7.56
N ALA A 46 -1.26 -5.11 -6.82
CA ALA A 46 0.01 -4.41 -6.73
C ALA A 46 1.08 -5.26 -6.06
N ILE A 47 0.69 -6.04 -5.06
CA ILE A 47 1.61 -6.96 -4.41
C ILE A 47 2.07 -8.03 -5.37
N LYS A 48 1.14 -8.60 -6.13
CA LYS A 48 1.47 -9.63 -7.10
C LYS A 48 2.42 -9.12 -8.17
N LYS A 49 2.24 -7.87 -8.57
CA LYS A 49 3.10 -7.25 -9.58
C LYS A 49 4.39 -6.71 -8.98
N LYS A 50 4.56 -6.87 -7.68
CA LYS A 50 5.76 -6.45 -6.98
C LYS A 50 5.97 -4.94 -7.04
N CYS A 51 4.88 -4.20 -7.14
CA CYS A 51 4.93 -2.75 -7.08
C CYS A 51 5.07 -2.28 -5.64
N ILE A 52 4.45 -3.02 -4.73
CA ILE A 52 4.50 -2.74 -3.30
C ILE A 52 4.74 -4.03 -2.54
N GLU A 53 5.15 -3.89 -1.30
CA GLU A 53 5.38 -5.03 -0.42
C GLU A 53 4.50 -4.91 0.80
N GLN A 54 4.00 -6.07 1.26
CA GLN A 54 3.23 -6.14 2.49
C GLN A 54 4.13 -6.58 3.62
N LEU A 55 4.01 -5.92 4.75
CA LEU A 55 4.73 -6.33 5.95
C LEU A 55 3.83 -6.15 7.15
N TYR A 56 4.27 -6.68 8.28
CA TYR A 56 3.51 -6.59 9.52
C TYR A 56 4.19 -5.61 10.45
N VAL A 57 3.39 -4.76 11.06
CA VAL A 57 3.88 -3.73 11.97
C VAL A 57 3.16 -3.91 13.29
N THR A 58 3.93 -3.86 14.38
CA THR A 58 3.36 -3.92 15.71
C THR A 58 3.07 -2.51 16.19
N LEU A 59 1.82 -2.27 16.54
CA LEU A 59 1.40 -0.97 17.06
C LEU A 59 1.78 -0.84 18.53
N THR A 60 1.68 0.38 19.04
CA THR A 60 2.04 0.65 20.44
C THR A 60 1.17 -0.11 21.41
N ASN A 61 -0.06 -0.44 21.00
CA ASN A 61 -0.96 -1.21 21.87
C ASN A 61 -0.74 -2.72 21.76
N GLY A 62 0.28 -3.15 21.01
CA GLY A 62 0.59 -4.55 20.88
C GLY A 62 -0.09 -5.26 19.71
N SER A 63 -0.99 -4.58 19.04
CA SER A 63 -1.67 -5.16 17.88
C SER A 63 -0.74 -5.22 16.68
N VAL A 64 -0.92 -6.26 15.86
CA VAL A 64 -0.15 -6.40 14.63
C VAL A 64 -1.07 -6.11 13.46
N VAL A 65 -0.64 -5.20 12.60
CA VAL A 65 -1.43 -4.82 11.42
C VAL A 65 -0.58 -4.97 10.18
N LYS A 66 -1.26 -5.10 9.04
CA LYS A 66 -0.58 -5.15 7.75
C LYS A 66 -0.29 -3.72 7.30
N ALA A 67 0.94 -3.50 6.89
CA ALA A 67 1.35 -2.22 6.34
C ALA A 67 1.96 -2.45 4.97
N TYR A 68 2.10 -1.39 4.20
CA TYR A 68 2.53 -1.51 2.82
C TYR A 68 3.61 -0.49 2.53
N LYS A 69 4.62 -0.91 1.80
CA LYS A 69 5.69 -0.02 1.37
C LYS A 69 5.92 -0.20 -0.11
N VAL A 70 6.51 0.80 -0.72
CA VAL A 70 6.86 0.72 -2.13
C VAL A 70 8.01 -0.26 -2.28
N HIS A 71 7.88 -1.16 -3.23
CA HIS A 71 8.97 -2.07 -3.56
C HIS A 71 9.99 -1.29 -4.35
N VAL A 72 11.14 -1.04 -3.75
CA VAL A 72 12.19 -0.31 -4.43
C VAL A 72 13.05 -1.32 -5.17
N ASP A 73 13.02 -1.20 -6.47
CA ASP A 73 13.79 -2.07 -7.33
C ASP A 73 14.99 -1.27 -7.82
N LEU A 74 16.10 -1.53 -7.22
CA LEU A 74 17.31 -0.81 -7.57
C LEU A 74 18.15 -1.59 -8.56
#